data_dd53b83ccea56a18f6038ec4c3c27e02
#
_entry.id   dd53b83ccea56a18f6038ec4c3c27e02
#
_cell.length_a   1.000
_cell.length_b   1.000
_cell.length_c   1.000
_cell.angle_alpha   90.00
_cell.angle_beta   90.00
_cell.angle_gamma   90.00
#
_symmetry.space_group_name_H-M   'P 1'
#
loop_
_entity.id
_entity.type
_entity.pdbx_description
1 polymer ?
#
loop_
_entity_poly.entity_id
_entity_poly.type
_entity_poly.pdbx_seq_one_letter_code
_entity_poly.pdbx_strand_id
1 'polypeptide(L)'
;SSAASDVYKRQAYMSQINNTKSTYETMDENELVRLLNESNTQISNLEQRKTQLTSQLNSLKSAANEQEQARKIAKQNEETSGLISGRLPAKGKGITVTVSRGSTSRIDASIMFNLIEELRNAGAEVIAINEVRVVASTYIQDADEGLISDGMAIKPPYVVKAIGNPQELSNAVDIAGGVGAQLQVKYGANVNVEASD
;
A
#
# COMPACT_ATOMS: atom_id res chain seq x y z
N SER A 1 41.10 -42.34 -3.66
CA SER A 1 40.35 -41.88 -4.85
C SER A 1 38.86 -42.14 -4.68
N SER A 2 38.05 -41.45 -5.46
CA SER A 2 36.59 -41.55 -5.42
C SER A 2 36.09 -42.98 -5.73
N ALA A 3 36.72 -43.68 -6.66
CA ALA A 3 36.37 -45.06 -7.03
C ALA A 3 36.57 -46.04 -5.89
N ALA A 4 37.66 -45.95 -5.15
CA ALA A 4 37.93 -46.79 -3.98
C ALA A 4 36.94 -46.49 -2.83
N SER A 5 36.60 -45.22 -2.63
CA SER A 5 35.61 -44.81 -1.65
C SER A 5 34.20 -45.33 -2.00
N ASP A 6 33.82 -45.32 -3.28
CA ASP A 6 32.52 -45.80 -3.74
C ASP A 6 32.39 -47.33 -3.56
N VAL A 7 33.46 -48.08 -3.86
CA VAL A 7 33.51 -49.54 -3.63
C VAL A 7 33.38 -49.84 -2.15
N TYR A 8 34.10 -49.13 -1.29
CA TYR A 8 34.01 -49.28 0.16
C TYR A 8 32.62 -49.02 0.69
N LYS A 9 31.97 -47.94 0.26
CA LYS A 9 30.61 -47.61 0.65
C LYS A 9 29.60 -48.68 0.22
N ARG A 10 29.77 -49.23 -0.99
CA ARG A 10 28.92 -50.30 -1.50
C ARG A 10 29.06 -51.57 -0.68
N GLN A 11 30.30 -51.96 -0.33
CA GLN A 11 30.55 -53.12 0.51
C GLN A 11 29.95 -52.96 1.91
N ALA A 12 30.08 -51.76 2.52
CA ALA A 12 29.49 -51.47 3.82
C ALA A 12 27.94 -51.54 3.77
N TYR A 13 27.33 -51.03 2.69
CA TYR A 13 25.91 -51.10 2.49
C TYR A 13 25.38 -52.51 2.33
N MET A 14 26.04 -53.34 1.53
CA MET A 14 25.67 -54.74 1.31
C MET A 14 25.84 -55.56 2.60
N SER A 15 26.90 -55.33 3.38
CA SER A 15 27.11 -55.94 4.68
C SER A 15 25.98 -55.60 5.64
N GLN A 16 25.55 -54.34 5.67
CA GLN A 16 24.44 -53.89 6.50
C GLN A 16 23.12 -54.57 6.12
N ILE A 17 22.83 -54.71 4.82
CA ILE A 17 21.65 -55.42 4.33
C ILE A 17 21.67 -56.89 4.77
N ASN A 18 22.78 -57.59 4.62
CA ASN A 18 22.91 -58.97 5.04
C ASN A 18 22.74 -59.15 6.54
N ASN A 19 23.28 -58.26 7.35
CA ASN A 19 23.09 -58.27 8.80
C ASN A 19 21.63 -58.03 9.19
N THR A 20 20.99 -57.08 8.55
CA THR A 20 19.57 -56.78 8.78
C THR A 20 18.70 -57.98 8.43
N LYS A 21 18.94 -58.64 7.28
CA LYS A 21 18.21 -59.83 6.86
C LYS A 21 18.38 -60.97 7.86
N SER A 22 19.62 -61.25 8.31
CA SER A 22 19.90 -62.26 9.29
C SER A 22 19.22 -61.98 10.64
N THR A 23 19.16 -60.69 11.04
CA THR A 23 18.48 -60.26 12.24
C THR A 23 16.97 -60.52 12.16
N TYR A 24 16.35 -60.23 11.01
CA TYR A 24 14.92 -60.49 10.79
C TYR A 24 14.61 -62.01 10.81
N GLU A 25 15.48 -62.84 10.30
CA GLU A 25 15.29 -64.30 10.34
C GLU A 25 15.34 -64.88 11.76
N THR A 26 16.01 -64.21 12.70
CA THR A 26 16.15 -64.66 14.09
C THR A 26 15.14 -63.98 15.04
N MET A 27 14.42 -62.95 14.58
CA MET A 27 13.40 -62.28 15.37
C MET A 27 12.13 -63.10 15.51
N ASP A 28 11.47 -62.95 16.66
CA ASP A 28 10.14 -63.53 16.84
C ASP A 28 9.10 -62.70 16.10
N GLU A 29 7.90 -63.23 15.94
CA GLU A 29 6.79 -62.62 15.21
C GLU A 29 6.39 -61.26 15.81
N ASN A 30 6.41 -61.12 17.14
CA ASN A 30 6.04 -59.89 17.83
C ASN A 30 7.04 -58.75 17.54
N GLU A 31 8.32 -59.02 17.50
CA GLU A 31 9.37 -58.06 17.18
C GLU A 31 9.28 -57.61 15.72
N LEU A 32 8.99 -58.53 14.80
CA LEU A 32 8.76 -58.19 13.37
C LEU A 32 7.58 -57.27 13.22
N VAL A 33 6.46 -57.56 13.88
CA VAL A 33 5.27 -56.70 13.85
C VAL A 33 5.59 -55.32 14.39
N ARG A 34 6.34 -55.21 15.48
CA ARG A 34 6.75 -53.93 16.04
C ARG A 34 7.60 -53.11 15.07
N LEU A 35 8.57 -53.73 14.42
CA LEU A 35 9.42 -53.07 13.42
C LEU A 35 8.64 -52.62 12.20
N LEU A 36 7.70 -53.44 11.72
CA LEU A 36 6.82 -53.05 10.62
C LEU A 36 5.95 -51.87 10.99
N ASN A 37 5.40 -51.83 12.18
CA ASN A 37 4.60 -50.72 12.67
C ASN A 37 5.45 -49.44 12.80
N GLU A 38 6.68 -49.53 13.28
CA GLU A 38 7.63 -48.39 13.31
C GLU A 38 7.89 -47.85 11.89
N SER A 39 8.20 -48.75 10.96
CA SER A 39 8.45 -48.38 9.56
C SER A 39 7.23 -47.70 8.92
N ASN A 40 6.03 -48.25 9.15
CA ASN A 40 4.80 -47.67 8.66
C ASN A 40 4.53 -46.27 9.24
N THR A 41 4.84 -46.09 10.54
CA THR A 41 4.73 -44.78 11.20
C THR A 41 5.70 -43.77 10.59
N GLN A 42 6.94 -44.17 10.32
CA GLN A 42 7.94 -43.33 9.68
C GLN A 42 7.52 -42.93 8.25
N ILE A 43 6.99 -43.88 7.48
CA ILE A 43 6.48 -43.63 6.14
C ILE A 43 5.33 -42.61 6.19
N SER A 44 4.37 -42.80 7.10
CA SER A 44 3.25 -41.88 7.31
C SER A 44 3.74 -40.46 7.65
N ASN A 45 4.72 -40.36 8.57
CA ASN A 45 5.29 -39.07 8.96
C ASN A 45 5.99 -38.38 7.77
N LEU A 46 6.72 -39.14 6.96
CA LEU A 46 7.38 -38.61 5.75
C LEU A 46 6.36 -38.14 4.70
N GLU A 47 5.28 -38.86 4.52
CA GLU A 47 4.20 -38.47 3.61
C GLU A 47 3.51 -37.20 4.06
N GLN A 48 3.25 -37.05 5.37
CA GLN A 48 2.70 -35.83 5.94
C GLN A 48 3.64 -34.64 5.71
N ARG A 49 4.94 -34.85 5.96
CA ARG A 49 5.92 -33.79 5.75
C ARG A 49 6.03 -33.39 4.28
N LYS A 50 5.97 -34.35 3.36
CA LYS A 50 5.94 -34.10 1.92
C LYS A 50 4.72 -33.26 1.54
N THR A 51 3.55 -33.56 2.09
CA THR A 51 2.31 -32.79 1.87
C THR A 51 2.44 -31.38 2.41
N GLN A 52 3.00 -31.20 3.61
CA GLN A 52 3.25 -29.88 4.20
C GLN A 52 4.20 -29.05 3.34
N LEU A 53 5.31 -29.64 2.90
CA LEU A 53 6.29 -28.96 2.06
C LEU A 53 5.71 -28.56 0.69
N THR A 54 4.90 -29.43 0.09
CA THR A 54 4.20 -29.15 -1.16
C THR A 54 3.22 -27.97 -0.99
N SER A 55 2.48 -27.96 0.11
CA SER A 55 1.56 -26.87 0.45
C SER A 55 2.31 -25.54 0.64
N GLN A 56 3.42 -25.55 1.37
CA GLN A 56 4.26 -24.38 1.58
C GLN A 56 4.83 -23.86 0.24
N LEU A 57 5.29 -24.78 -0.62
CA LEU A 57 5.80 -24.39 -1.95
C LEU A 57 4.73 -23.73 -2.80
N ASN A 58 3.51 -24.27 -2.81
CA ASN A 58 2.38 -23.69 -3.54
C ASN A 58 2.02 -22.31 -3.00
N SER A 59 2.04 -22.12 -1.67
CA SER A 59 1.79 -20.82 -1.05
C SER A 59 2.84 -19.80 -1.44
N LEU A 60 4.13 -20.19 -1.49
CA LEU A 60 5.21 -19.31 -1.94
C LEU A 60 5.06 -18.91 -3.40
N LYS A 61 4.67 -19.86 -4.27
CA LYS A 61 4.41 -19.58 -5.69
C LYS A 61 3.25 -18.61 -5.87
N SER A 62 2.15 -18.77 -5.11
CA SER A 62 1.01 -17.87 -5.14
C SER A 62 1.40 -16.46 -4.68
N ALA A 63 2.16 -16.34 -3.59
CA ALA A 63 2.64 -15.06 -3.10
C ALA A 63 3.53 -14.34 -4.13
N ALA A 64 4.41 -15.08 -4.80
CA ALA A 64 5.26 -14.54 -5.86
C ALA A 64 4.43 -14.02 -7.05
N ASN A 65 3.38 -14.76 -7.45
CA ASN A 65 2.48 -14.34 -8.52
C ASN A 65 1.69 -13.09 -8.16
N GLU A 66 1.19 -12.99 -6.93
CA GLU A 66 0.48 -11.80 -6.43
C GLU A 66 1.39 -10.58 -6.45
N GLN A 67 2.63 -10.72 -6.01
CA GLN A 67 3.62 -9.65 -6.04
C GLN A 67 3.91 -9.18 -7.46
N GLU A 68 4.07 -10.10 -8.40
CA GLU A 68 4.29 -9.79 -9.82
C GLU A 68 3.09 -9.04 -10.42
N GLN A 69 1.87 -9.48 -10.12
CA GLN A 69 0.65 -8.80 -10.58
C GLN A 69 0.54 -7.41 -9.97
N ALA A 70 0.81 -7.25 -8.68
CA ALA A 70 0.81 -5.96 -8.01
C ALA A 70 1.82 -5.00 -8.66
N ARG A 71 3.02 -5.49 -9.00
CA ARG A 71 4.04 -4.72 -9.70
C ARG A 71 3.57 -4.26 -11.08
N LYS A 72 2.90 -5.13 -11.83
CA LYS A 72 2.34 -4.81 -13.15
C LYS A 72 1.27 -3.72 -13.06
N ILE A 73 0.35 -3.86 -12.11
CA ILE A 73 -0.71 -2.87 -11.86
C ILE A 73 -0.11 -1.52 -11.49
N ALA A 74 0.86 -1.50 -10.58
CA ALA A 74 1.55 -0.29 -10.17
C ALA A 74 2.21 0.41 -11.36
N LYS A 75 2.84 -0.36 -12.26
CA LYS A 75 3.46 0.18 -13.47
C LYS A 75 2.43 0.74 -14.46
N GLN A 76 1.31 0.03 -14.65
CA GLN A 76 0.22 0.48 -15.53
C GLN A 76 -0.40 1.80 -15.07
N ASN A 77 -0.49 2.00 -13.75
CA ASN A 77 -1.09 3.18 -13.15
C ASN A 77 -0.07 4.29 -12.84
N GLU A 78 1.20 4.13 -13.23
CA GLU A 78 2.24 5.08 -12.91
C GLU A 78 1.96 6.49 -13.42
N GLU A 79 1.48 6.63 -14.65
CA GLU A 79 1.12 7.92 -15.22
C GLU A 79 -0.04 8.56 -14.46
N THR A 80 -1.11 7.79 -14.19
CA THR A 80 -2.25 8.27 -13.41
C THR A 80 -1.82 8.65 -11.99
N SER A 81 -1.02 7.81 -11.33
CA SER A 81 -0.48 8.10 -10.00
C SER A 81 0.43 9.33 -10.02
N GLY A 82 1.23 9.50 -11.06
CA GLY A 82 2.07 10.67 -11.25
C GLY A 82 1.26 11.96 -11.34
N LEU A 83 0.13 11.93 -12.06
CA LEU A 83 -0.81 13.05 -12.15
C LEU A 83 -1.44 13.36 -10.80
N ILE A 84 -1.97 12.36 -10.10
CA ILE A 84 -2.61 12.51 -8.79
C ILE A 84 -1.61 12.97 -7.74
N SER A 85 -0.39 12.46 -7.75
CA SER A 85 0.67 12.81 -6.81
C SER A 85 1.35 14.16 -7.11
N GLY A 86 0.98 14.84 -8.21
CA GLY A 86 1.54 16.14 -8.59
C GLY A 86 2.87 16.05 -9.31
N ARG A 87 3.33 14.88 -9.72
CA ARG A 87 4.57 14.71 -10.48
C ARG A 87 4.42 15.09 -11.96
N LEU A 88 3.20 14.98 -12.49
CA LEU A 88 2.87 15.37 -13.86
C LEU A 88 2.05 16.65 -13.86
N PRO A 89 2.22 17.53 -14.86
CA PRO A 89 1.38 18.72 -14.99
C PRO A 89 -0.06 18.31 -15.32
N ALA A 90 -1.02 19.06 -14.80
CA ALA A 90 -2.42 18.81 -15.01
C ALA A 90 -3.13 20.07 -15.53
N LYS A 91 -4.12 19.86 -16.39
CA LYS A 91 -4.92 20.90 -17.01
C LYS A 91 -6.35 20.40 -17.19
N GLY A 92 -7.31 21.23 -16.95
CA GLY A 92 -8.71 20.84 -17.11
C GLY A 92 -9.67 21.87 -16.49
N LYS A 93 -10.95 21.60 -16.70
CA LYS A 93 -12.01 22.42 -16.10
C LYS A 93 -12.04 22.24 -14.58
N GLY A 94 -12.35 23.30 -13.88
CA GLY A 94 -12.44 23.27 -12.44
C GLY A 94 -12.90 24.59 -11.86
N ILE A 95 -12.48 24.86 -10.64
CA ILE A 95 -12.75 26.11 -9.95
C ILE A 95 -11.47 26.72 -9.38
N THR A 96 -11.54 28.03 -9.14
CA THR A 96 -10.55 28.77 -8.37
C THR A 96 -11.25 29.35 -7.14
N VAL A 97 -10.78 29.00 -5.97
CA VAL A 97 -11.28 29.52 -4.69
C VAL A 97 -10.22 30.47 -4.14
N THR A 98 -10.57 31.75 -4.05
CA THR A 98 -9.69 32.76 -3.47
C THR A 98 -10.13 33.04 -2.05
N VAL A 99 -9.26 32.80 -1.08
CA VAL A 99 -9.52 33.02 0.35
C VAL A 99 -8.60 34.13 0.82
N SER A 100 -9.20 35.29 1.10
CA SER A 100 -8.47 36.46 1.60
C SER A 100 -8.61 36.55 3.09
N ARG A 101 -7.52 36.97 3.75
CA ARG A 101 -7.49 37.15 5.20
C ARG A 101 -8.53 38.18 5.64
N GLY A 102 -9.35 37.79 6.62
CA GLY A 102 -10.31 38.70 7.24
C GLY A 102 -9.76 39.40 8.46
N SER A 103 -10.62 40.21 9.11
CA SER A 103 -10.26 41.00 10.29
C SER A 103 -10.40 40.23 11.62
N THR A 104 -11.05 39.07 11.62
CA THR A 104 -11.44 38.39 12.86
C THR A 104 -10.40 37.38 13.33
N SER A 105 -9.99 36.45 12.48
CA SER A 105 -9.06 35.38 12.83
C SER A 105 -8.13 35.05 11.69
N ARG A 106 -6.96 34.57 12.05
CA ARG A 106 -6.00 34.04 11.07
C ARG A 106 -6.52 32.71 10.52
N ILE A 107 -6.40 32.52 9.19
CA ILE A 107 -6.71 31.26 8.54
C ILE A 107 -5.64 30.24 8.91
N ASP A 108 -6.04 29.18 9.60
CA ASP A 108 -5.10 28.15 10.05
C ASP A 108 -5.04 26.94 9.11
N ALA A 109 -4.08 26.04 9.38
CA ALA A 109 -3.89 24.83 8.57
C ALA A 109 -5.10 23.90 8.64
N SER A 110 -5.80 23.86 9.76
CA SER A 110 -6.95 22.99 9.96
C SER A 110 -8.09 23.32 8.99
N ILE A 111 -8.45 24.60 8.86
CA ILE A 111 -9.53 25.01 7.97
C ILE A 111 -9.14 24.85 6.49
N MET A 112 -7.87 25.08 6.15
CA MET A 112 -7.37 24.85 4.78
C MET A 112 -7.38 23.37 4.43
N PHE A 113 -7.01 22.51 5.38
CA PHE A 113 -7.11 21.07 5.21
C PHE A 113 -8.58 20.65 4.97
N ASN A 114 -9.51 21.19 5.72
CA ASN A 114 -10.94 20.92 5.53
C ASN A 114 -11.42 21.34 4.15
N LEU A 115 -10.97 22.49 3.65
CA LEU A 115 -11.30 22.95 2.29
C LEU A 115 -10.80 21.96 1.25
N ILE A 116 -9.57 21.50 1.38
CA ILE A 116 -8.98 20.52 0.46
C ILE A 116 -9.75 19.20 0.51
N GLU A 117 -10.09 18.70 1.68
CA GLU A 117 -10.85 17.46 1.83
C GLU A 117 -12.26 17.58 1.26
N GLU A 118 -12.93 18.71 1.43
CA GLU A 118 -14.24 18.95 0.82
C GLU A 118 -14.16 18.95 -0.72
N LEU A 119 -13.12 19.55 -1.28
CA LEU A 119 -12.89 19.53 -2.73
C LEU A 119 -12.60 18.12 -3.24
N ARG A 120 -11.80 17.34 -2.51
CA ARG A 120 -11.54 15.93 -2.85
C ARG A 120 -12.80 15.09 -2.80
N ASN A 121 -13.61 15.25 -1.78
CA ASN A 121 -14.88 14.53 -1.63
C ASN A 121 -15.88 14.90 -2.75
N ALA A 122 -15.77 16.11 -3.29
CA ALA A 122 -16.59 16.56 -4.41
C ALA A 122 -16.03 16.13 -5.78
N GLY A 123 -14.97 15.33 -5.80
CA GLY A 123 -14.42 14.77 -7.02
C GLY A 123 -13.26 15.55 -7.65
N ALA A 124 -12.60 16.44 -6.89
CA ALA A 124 -11.41 17.12 -7.39
C ALA A 124 -10.28 16.12 -7.68
N GLU A 125 -9.79 16.13 -8.91
CA GLU A 125 -8.70 15.26 -9.35
C GLU A 125 -7.33 15.83 -9.02
N VAL A 126 -7.20 17.14 -9.10
CA VAL A 126 -5.97 17.88 -8.85
C VAL A 126 -6.28 19.14 -8.06
N ILE A 127 -5.49 19.43 -7.05
CA ILE A 127 -5.62 20.61 -6.21
C ILE A 127 -4.25 21.28 -6.06
N ALA A 128 -4.22 22.61 -6.12
CA ALA A 128 -3.03 23.42 -5.83
C ALA A 128 -3.39 24.64 -4.99
N ILE A 129 -2.51 25.02 -4.08
CA ILE A 129 -2.62 26.27 -3.28
C ILE A 129 -1.46 27.17 -3.65
N ASN A 130 -1.74 28.37 -4.15
CA ASN A 130 -0.71 29.33 -4.58
C ASN A 130 0.36 28.68 -5.47
N GLU A 131 -0.06 27.89 -6.45
CA GLU A 131 0.78 27.15 -7.40
C GLU A 131 1.55 25.96 -6.77
N VAL A 132 1.36 25.68 -5.47
CA VAL A 132 1.95 24.51 -4.82
C VAL A 132 0.95 23.34 -4.90
N ARG A 133 1.33 22.27 -5.60
CA ARG A 133 0.49 21.08 -5.76
C ARG A 133 0.24 20.39 -4.43
N VAL A 134 -1.03 20.08 -4.16
CA VAL A 134 -1.44 19.33 -2.97
C VAL A 134 -1.75 17.90 -3.39
N VAL A 135 -1.08 16.94 -2.77
CA VAL A 135 -1.26 15.50 -3.02
C VAL A 135 -1.73 14.81 -1.76
N ALA A 136 -2.07 13.52 -1.85
CA ALA A 136 -2.60 12.75 -0.71
C ALA A 136 -1.66 12.76 0.51
N SER A 137 -0.35 12.83 0.29
CA SER A 137 0.67 12.85 1.34
C SER A 137 1.09 14.27 1.75
N THR A 138 0.50 15.31 1.17
CA THR A 138 0.83 16.70 1.48
C THR A 138 0.44 17.04 2.92
N TYR A 139 1.37 17.65 3.64
CA TYR A 139 1.17 18.08 5.03
C TYR A 139 1.17 19.62 5.09
N ILE A 140 0.10 20.17 5.67
CA ILE A 140 -0.09 21.61 5.82
C ILE A 140 0.10 21.98 7.30
N GLN A 141 0.97 22.95 7.55
CA GLN A 141 1.27 23.44 8.89
C GLN A 141 1.04 24.93 8.99
N ASP A 142 0.75 25.40 10.21
CA ASP A 142 0.75 26.82 10.51
C ASP A 142 2.16 27.37 10.52
N ALA A 143 2.32 28.59 9.98
CA ALA A 143 3.56 29.35 10.01
C ALA A 143 3.29 30.74 10.58
N ASP A 144 4.34 31.52 10.85
CA ASP A 144 4.21 32.84 11.48
C ASP A 144 3.39 33.83 10.62
N GLU A 145 3.55 33.78 9.31
CA GLU A 145 2.89 34.69 8.36
C GLU A 145 2.08 33.97 7.30
N GLY A 146 1.52 32.81 7.59
CA GLY A 146 0.75 32.05 6.61
C GLY A 146 0.77 30.56 6.93
N LEU A 147 0.95 29.76 5.89
CA LEU A 147 0.96 28.29 5.97
C LEU A 147 2.21 27.74 5.31
N ILE A 148 2.54 26.52 5.65
CA ILE A 148 3.59 25.76 4.99
C ILE A 148 2.95 24.48 4.43
N SER A 149 3.10 24.24 3.13
CA SER A 149 2.65 23.03 2.46
C SER A 149 3.86 22.31 1.86
N ASP A 150 4.14 21.10 2.34
CA ASP A 150 5.31 20.31 1.94
C ASP A 150 6.63 21.10 1.99
N GLY A 151 6.81 21.88 3.05
CA GLY A 151 8.03 22.68 3.25
C GLY A 151 8.07 23.99 2.48
N MET A 152 7.05 24.30 1.67
CA MET A 152 6.96 25.56 0.91
C MET A 152 6.04 26.55 1.60
N ALA A 153 6.55 27.77 1.83
CA ALA A 153 5.79 28.83 2.49
C ALA A 153 4.69 29.38 1.56
N ILE A 154 3.49 29.51 2.11
CA ILE A 154 2.31 30.03 1.41
C ILE A 154 1.77 31.21 2.22
N LYS A 155 1.53 32.34 1.57
CA LYS A 155 1.03 33.56 2.18
C LYS A 155 -0.36 33.93 1.66
N PRO A 156 -1.22 34.57 2.49
CA PRO A 156 -2.50 35.11 2.00
C PRO A 156 -2.29 36.18 0.91
N PRO A 157 -3.20 36.34 -0.04
CA PRO A 157 -4.43 35.55 -0.22
C PRO A 157 -4.11 34.12 -0.70
N TYR A 158 -4.92 33.16 -0.23
CA TYR A 158 -4.77 31.76 -0.65
C TYR A 158 -5.62 31.52 -1.89
N VAL A 159 -4.99 31.15 -2.99
CA VAL A 159 -5.65 30.83 -4.25
C VAL A 159 -5.62 29.31 -4.43
N VAL A 160 -6.76 28.68 -4.19
CA VAL A 160 -6.92 27.23 -4.31
C VAL A 160 -7.52 26.92 -5.68
N LYS A 161 -6.78 26.20 -6.49
CA LYS A 161 -7.23 25.73 -7.81
C LYS A 161 -7.54 24.24 -7.71
N ALA A 162 -8.71 23.84 -8.23
CA ALA A 162 -9.13 22.45 -8.24
C ALA A 162 -9.65 22.07 -9.62
N ILE A 163 -9.19 20.93 -10.12
CA ILE A 163 -9.65 20.36 -11.40
C ILE A 163 -10.72 19.32 -11.11
N GLY A 164 -11.87 19.45 -11.75
CA GLY A 164 -13.02 18.57 -11.59
C GLY A 164 -14.27 19.21 -12.15
N ASN A 165 -15.45 18.68 -11.82
CA ASN A 165 -16.72 19.27 -12.26
C ASN A 165 -16.95 20.61 -11.54
N PRO A 166 -16.98 21.74 -12.26
CA PRO A 166 -17.09 23.07 -11.62
C PRO A 166 -18.32 23.23 -10.74
N GLN A 167 -19.46 22.67 -11.17
CA GLN A 167 -20.71 22.77 -10.43
C GLN A 167 -20.65 22.04 -9.11
N GLU A 168 -20.15 20.81 -9.11
CA GLU A 168 -20.01 19.98 -7.91
C GLU A 168 -19.00 20.56 -6.94
N LEU A 169 -17.87 21.04 -7.45
CA LEU A 169 -16.83 21.66 -6.63
C LEU A 169 -17.31 22.97 -5.99
N SER A 170 -17.99 23.83 -6.76
CA SER A 170 -18.57 25.06 -6.23
C SER A 170 -19.61 24.81 -5.16
N ASN A 171 -20.49 23.84 -5.39
CA ASN A 171 -21.50 23.44 -4.42
C ASN A 171 -20.88 22.95 -3.09
N ALA A 172 -19.80 22.21 -3.15
CA ALA A 172 -19.11 21.70 -1.95
C ALA A 172 -18.56 22.84 -1.09
N VAL A 173 -18.06 23.92 -1.72
CA VAL A 173 -17.56 25.10 -0.99
C VAL A 173 -18.71 25.95 -0.45
N ASP A 174 -19.77 26.11 -1.25
CA ASP A 174 -20.88 27.04 -0.95
C ASP A 174 -21.98 26.42 -0.09
N ILE A 175 -21.93 25.13 0.20
CA ILE A 175 -22.98 24.49 1.00
C ILE A 175 -23.17 25.15 2.38
N ALA A 176 -24.42 25.28 2.82
CA ALA A 176 -24.76 25.88 4.11
C ALA A 176 -24.10 25.09 5.27
N GLY A 177 -23.37 25.80 6.12
CA GLY A 177 -22.60 25.19 7.20
C GLY A 177 -21.31 24.49 6.77
N GLY A 178 -20.97 24.54 5.49
CA GLY A 178 -19.74 23.99 4.95
C GLY A 178 -18.51 24.87 5.17
N VAL A 179 -17.38 24.48 4.56
CA VAL A 179 -16.09 25.14 4.77
C VAL A 179 -16.07 26.60 4.35
N GLY A 180 -16.75 26.96 3.24
CA GLY A 180 -16.86 28.34 2.81
C GLY A 180 -17.59 29.23 3.82
N ALA A 181 -18.72 28.74 4.34
CA ALA A 181 -19.47 29.42 5.39
C ALA A 181 -18.64 29.56 6.69
N GLN A 182 -17.90 28.53 7.09
CA GLN A 182 -17.03 28.60 8.26
C GLN A 182 -15.91 29.64 8.09
N LEU A 183 -15.31 29.74 6.92
CA LEU A 183 -14.31 30.74 6.60
C LEU A 183 -14.87 32.16 6.71
N GLN A 184 -16.07 32.40 6.18
CA GLN A 184 -16.71 33.71 6.23
C GLN A 184 -17.16 34.08 7.63
N VAL A 185 -17.83 33.20 8.35
CA VAL A 185 -18.42 33.47 9.65
C VAL A 185 -17.40 33.39 10.78
N LYS A 186 -16.69 32.26 10.88
CA LYS A 186 -15.76 31.99 11.99
C LYS A 186 -14.46 32.77 11.87
N TYR A 187 -13.92 32.86 10.67
CA TYR A 187 -12.60 33.48 10.40
C TYR A 187 -12.74 34.92 9.85
N GLY A 188 -13.95 35.34 9.47
CA GLY A 188 -14.17 36.64 8.87
C GLY A 188 -13.45 36.81 7.51
N ALA A 189 -13.12 35.72 6.87
CA ALA A 189 -12.43 35.74 5.61
C ALA A 189 -13.34 36.05 4.43
N ASN A 190 -12.79 36.62 3.36
CA ASN A 190 -13.48 36.76 2.09
C ASN A 190 -13.21 35.53 1.23
N VAL A 191 -14.28 34.90 0.76
CA VAL A 191 -14.21 33.69 -0.07
C VAL A 191 -14.85 33.99 -1.42
N ASN A 192 -14.10 33.86 -2.49
CA ASN A 192 -14.58 34.01 -3.85
C ASN A 192 -14.36 32.73 -4.63
N VAL A 193 -15.39 32.19 -5.28
CA VAL A 193 -15.36 30.96 -6.05
C VAL A 193 -15.68 31.27 -7.51
N GLU A 194 -14.77 30.95 -8.41
CA GLU A 194 -14.92 31.17 -9.86
C GLU A 194 -14.64 29.86 -10.61
N ALA A 195 -15.45 29.59 -11.64
CA ALA A 195 -15.18 28.51 -12.57
C ALA A 195 -13.96 28.88 -13.44
N SER A 196 -13.12 27.87 -13.73
CA SER A 196 -11.92 28.01 -14.54
C SER A 196 -11.79 26.89 -15.55
N ASP A 197 -11.04 27.12 -16.61
CA ASP A 197 -10.72 26.12 -17.65
C ASP A 197 -9.29 25.62 -17.53
#